data_61443f679bf4c467e1d26e661e6c820b
#
_entry.id   61443f679bf4c467e1d26e661e6c820b
#
_cell.length_a   1.000
_cell.length_b   1.000
_cell.length_c   1.000
_cell.angle_alpha   90.00
_cell.angle_beta   90.00
_cell.angle_gamma   90.00
#
_symmetry.space_group_name_H-M   'P 1'
#
loop_
_entity.id
_entity.type
_entity.pdbx_description
1 polymer ?
#
loop_
_entity_poly.entity_id
_entity_poly.type
_entity_poly.pdbx_seq_one_letter_code
_entity_poly.pdbx_strand_id
1 'polypeptide(L)'
;MTSQLHILNAAIFGVEGTRLTFWEKAFFADAQPFGFILFARNIETADQLRALCSDLRAAVGWNAPILIDQEGGRVQRLLPPMATQFLPPLDHASSAGAAGVDAFFARYAIIGHELRRYGIDVNCAPNLDIARDHTHPFLQNRCYGRTRHDVSALGRAAYDGLLASGVMPVIKHMPGHGMAVADSHKGVSRVTESYDYLIENDFAVFADFSDAKMGMSAHILFDAIDPLWPVTLSPRMIDIMRRE
;
A
#
# COMPACT_ATOMS: atom_id res chain seq x y z
N MET A 1 34.82 -2.53 15.49
CA MET A 1 33.67 -3.36 15.11
C MET A 1 33.41 -3.10 13.63
N THR A 2 33.80 -4.01 12.77
CA THR A 2 33.53 -3.94 11.32
C THR A 2 32.04 -4.10 11.13
N SER A 3 31.34 -3.07 10.64
CA SER A 3 29.97 -3.20 10.17
C SER A 3 29.95 -4.20 9.03
N GLN A 4 29.48 -5.41 9.28
CA GLN A 4 29.11 -6.30 8.20
C GLN A 4 28.05 -5.58 7.36
N LEU A 5 28.38 -5.26 6.11
CA LEU A 5 27.41 -4.84 5.12
C LEU A 5 26.44 -6.00 4.93
N HIS A 6 25.25 -5.92 5.53
CA HIS A 6 24.18 -6.86 5.23
C HIS A 6 23.75 -6.64 3.79
N ILE A 7 23.99 -7.62 2.93
CA ILE A 7 23.44 -7.61 1.57
C ILE A 7 21.98 -8.03 1.71
N LEU A 8 21.09 -7.06 1.62
CA LEU A 8 19.64 -7.30 1.68
C LEU A 8 19.14 -7.65 0.28
N ASN A 9 18.32 -8.67 0.20
CA ASN A 9 17.59 -8.99 -1.03
C ASN A 9 16.39 -8.04 -1.20
N ALA A 10 16.16 -7.58 -2.42
CA ALA A 10 15.02 -6.72 -2.78
C ALA A 10 13.70 -7.54 -2.80
N ALA A 11 13.35 -8.12 -1.65
CA ALA A 11 12.18 -8.96 -1.47
C ALA A 11 11.43 -8.59 -0.19
N ILE A 12 10.10 -8.65 -0.24
CA ILE A 12 9.21 -8.52 0.91
C ILE A 12 8.42 -9.82 1.00
N PHE A 13 8.52 -10.54 2.11
CA PHE A 13 7.84 -11.81 2.30
C PHE A 13 6.63 -11.71 3.22
N GLY A 14 5.60 -12.48 2.93
CA GLY A 14 4.54 -12.79 3.88
C GLY A 14 4.96 -13.93 4.81
N VAL A 15 4.17 -14.15 5.88
CA VAL A 15 4.34 -15.25 6.83
C VAL A 15 3.10 -16.13 6.86
N GLU A 16 3.29 -17.40 7.21
CA GLU A 16 2.23 -18.41 7.16
C GLU A 16 1.13 -18.15 8.19
N GLY A 17 1.51 -17.93 9.45
CA GLY A 17 0.59 -17.87 10.57
C GLY A 17 0.90 -16.78 11.59
N THR A 18 0.41 -16.98 12.83
CA THR A 18 0.55 -16.03 13.94
C THR A 18 1.91 -16.12 14.64
N ARG A 19 2.73 -17.11 14.30
CA ARG A 19 4.09 -17.33 14.83
C ARG A 19 4.99 -17.84 13.73
N LEU A 20 6.27 -17.50 13.78
CA LEU A 20 7.25 -18.05 12.87
C LEU A 20 7.47 -19.56 13.12
N THR A 21 7.36 -20.33 12.05
CA THR A 21 7.77 -21.72 12.03
C THR A 21 9.30 -21.85 12.07
N PHE A 22 9.80 -23.03 12.41
CA PHE A 22 11.23 -23.31 12.36
C PHE A 22 11.82 -23.08 10.94
N TRP A 23 11.07 -23.49 9.93
CA TRP A 23 11.48 -23.33 8.53
C TRP A 23 11.51 -21.87 8.07
N GLU A 24 10.52 -21.08 8.45
CA GLU A 24 10.50 -19.64 8.14
C GLU A 24 11.68 -18.93 8.80
N LYS A 25 12.01 -19.23 10.04
CA LYS A 25 13.18 -18.64 10.73
C LYS A 25 14.47 -18.94 9.98
N ALA A 26 14.68 -20.18 9.59
CA ALA A 26 15.88 -20.59 8.84
C ALA A 26 15.91 -19.95 7.44
N PHE A 27 14.79 -19.96 6.73
CA PHE A 27 14.67 -19.37 5.41
C PHE A 27 14.91 -17.85 5.42
N PHE A 28 14.33 -17.11 6.35
CA PHE A 28 14.50 -15.66 6.43
C PHE A 28 15.92 -15.28 6.87
N ALA A 29 16.55 -16.06 7.73
CA ALA A 29 17.95 -15.87 8.10
C ALA A 29 18.90 -16.03 6.91
N ASP A 30 18.59 -16.93 5.97
CA ASP A 30 19.37 -17.14 4.74
C ASP A 30 19.00 -16.11 3.67
N ALA A 31 17.71 -15.92 3.41
CA ALA A 31 17.19 -15.07 2.34
C ALA A 31 17.42 -13.56 2.57
N GLN A 32 17.62 -13.11 3.82
CA GLN A 32 17.85 -11.71 4.19
C GLN A 32 16.94 -10.72 3.43
N PRO A 33 15.58 -10.83 3.53
CA PRO A 33 14.67 -9.96 2.81
C PRO A 33 14.78 -8.51 3.28
N PHE A 34 14.36 -7.57 2.39
CA PHE A 34 14.19 -6.16 2.75
C PHE A 34 13.13 -5.97 3.85
N GLY A 35 12.04 -6.74 3.83
CA GLY A 35 10.97 -6.56 4.81
C GLY A 35 9.94 -7.68 4.79
N PHE A 36 8.90 -7.50 5.59
CA PHE A 36 7.80 -8.45 5.72
C PHE A 36 6.46 -7.76 5.55
N ILE A 37 5.46 -8.46 5.03
CA ILE A 37 4.07 -7.98 4.95
C ILE A 37 3.14 -8.91 5.72
N LEU A 38 2.30 -8.32 6.58
CA LEU A 38 1.34 -9.04 7.39
C LEU A 38 -0.08 -8.94 6.82
N PHE A 39 -0.83 -10.01 7.01
CA PHE A 39 -2.22 -10.14 6.61
C PHE A 39 -3.10 -10.52 7.81
N ALA A 40 -4.43 -10.55 7.64
CA ALA A 40 -5.36 -10.91 8.70
C ALA A 40 -5.03 -12.26 9.38
N ARG A 41 -4.53 -13.24 8.62
CA ARG A 41 -4.12 -14.57 9.14
C ARG A 41 -2.96 -14.51 10.16
N ASN A 42 -2.24 -13.41 10.22
CA ASN A 42 -1.10 -13.22 11.12
C ASN A 42 -1.47 -12.53 12.43
N ILE A 43 -2.75 -12.20 12.64
CA ILE A 43 -3.23 -11.35 13.73
C ILE A 43 -4.22 -12.12 14.59
N GLU A 44 -3.92 -12.24 15.88
CA GLU A 44 -4.78 -12.89 16.87
C GLU A 44 -4.99 -11.98 18.09
N THR A 45 -3.91 -11.58 18.74
CA THR A 45 -3.91 -10.67 19.90
C THR A 45 -2.82 -9.61 19.78
N ALA A 46 -2.95 -8.54 20.56
CA ALA A 46 -1.96 -7.47 20.61
C ALA A 46 -0.55 -7.97 20.99
N ASP A 47 -0.45 -8.84 21.98
CA ASP A 47 0.83 -9.35 22.46
C ASP A 47 1.43 -10.36 21.47
N GLN A 48 0.59 -11.23 20.89
CA GLN A 48 1.03 -12.13 19.82
C GLN A 48 1.59 -11.36 18.63
N LEU A 49 0.92 -10.29 18.18
CA LEU A 49 1.36 -9.50 17.02
C LEU A 49 2.69 -8.79 17.29
N ARG A 50 2.86 -8.20 18.49
CA ARG A 50 4.16 -7.62 18.90
C ARG A 50 5.27 -8.66 18.91
N ALA A 51 4.99 -9.85 19.44
CA ALA A 51 5.95 -10.95 19.46
C ALA A 51 6.33 -11.39 18.03
N LEU A 52 5.35 -11.53 17.13
CA LEU A 52 5.61 -11.88 15.73
C LEU A 52 6.51 -10.82 15.05
N CYS A 53 6.21 -9.53 15.22
CA CYS A 53 7.04 -8.45 14.65
C CYS A 53 8.47 -8.46 15.21
N SER A 54 8.64 -8.76 16.49
CA SER A 54 9.95 -8.91 17.14
C SER A 54 10.71 -10.13 16.59
N ASP A 55 10.03 -11.27 16.48
CA ASP A 55 10.62 -12.53 15.98
C ASP A 55 11.08 -12.41 14.54
N LEU A 56 10.33 -11.69 13.68
CA LEU A 56 10.70 -11.43 12.29
C LEU A 56 12.02 -10.66 12.19
N ARG A 57 12.16 -9.59 12.98
CA ARG A 57 13.41 -8.81 13.03
C ARG A 57 14.57 -9.61 13.62
N ALA A 58 14.31 -10.39 14.65
CA ALA A 58 15.31 -11.27 15.26
C ALA A 58 15.80 -12.34 14.27
N ALA A 59 14.91 -12.88 13.42
CA ALA A 59 15.27 -13.89 12.43
C ALA A 59 16.27 -13.38 11.38
N VAL A 60 16.19 -12.10 11.00
CA VAL A 60 17.07 -11.49 10.00
C VAL A 60 18.24 -10.68 10.62
N GLY A 61 18.19 -10.41 11.92
CA GLY A 61 19.26 -9.71 12.64
C GLY A 61 19.30 -8.20 12.41
N TRP A 62 18.27 -7.59 11.85
CA TRP A 62 18.17 -6.14 11.62
C TRP A 62 16.75 -5.64 11.78
N ASN A 63 16.58 -4.32 11.84
CA ASN A 63 15.27 -3.69 12.01
C ASN A 63 14.47 -3.65 10.68
N ALA A 64 14.14 -4.84 10.14
CA ALA A 64 13.42 -4.98 8.88
C ALA A 64 12.04 -4.30 8.94
N PRO A 65 11.65 -3.54 7.91
CA PRO A 65 10.32 -2.93 7.84
C PRO A 65 9.23 -3.99 7.80
N ILE A 66 8.15 -3.73 8.54
CA ILE A 66 6.96 -4.58 8.57
C ILE A 66 5.79 -3.80 8.01
N LEU A 67 5.23 -4.34 6.94
CA LEU A 67 4.17 -3.75 6.13
C LEU A 67 2.81 -4.35 6.49
N ILE A 68 1.75 -3.57 6.27
CA ILE A 68 0.36 -4.03 6.36
C ILE A 68 -0.54 -3.22 5.42
N ASP A 69 -1.69 -3.80 5.01
CA ASP A 69 -2.79 -3.06 4.41
C ASP A 69 -3.77 -2.59 5.47
N GLN A 70 -3.72 -1.34 5.85
CA GLN A 70 -4.63 -0.71 6.81
C GLN A 70 -5.20 0.57 6.21
N GLU A 71 -6.10 0.42 5.22
CA GLU A 71 -6.74 1.54 4.53
C GLU A 71 -7.93 2.09 5.32
N GLY A 72 -8.56 1.23 6.10
CA GLY A 72 -9.90 1.42 6.67
C GLY A 72 -11.00 0.87 5.75
N GLY A 73 -12.23 0.84 6.24
CA GLY A 73 -13.32 0.17 5.54
C GLY A 73 -13.08 -1.34 5.45
N ARG A 74 -13.24 -1.92 4.27
CA ARG A 74 -13.06 -3.37 4.08
C ARG A 74 -11.61 -3.83 3.91
N VAL A 75 -10.67 -2.92 3.63
CA VAL A 75 -9.24 -3.21 3.58
C VAL A 75 -8.61 -2.71 4.87
N GLN A 76 -8.84 -3.48 5.90
CA GLN A 76 -8.38 -3.23 7.26
C GLN A 76 -8.08 -4.57 7.90
N ARG A 77 -6.83 -4.81 8.34
CA ARG A 77 -6.39 -6.08 8.93
C ARG A 77 -6.52 -6.07 10.44
N LEU A 78 -6.15 -4.95 11.06
CA LEU A 78 -6.40 -4.71 12.48
C LEU A 78 -7.82 -4.21 12.68
N LEU A 79 -8.60 -4.92 13.47
CA LEU A 79 -10.01 -4.62 13.77
C LEU A 79 -10.17 -4.27 15.25
N PRO A 80 -11.29 -3.66 15.68
CA PRO A 80 -11.60 -3.48 17.08
C PRO A 80 -11.54 -4.79 17.87
N PRO A 81 -11.01 -4.79 19.12
CA PRO A 81 -10.57 -3.63 19.90
C PRO A 81 -9.11 -3.20 19.62
N MET A 82 -8.41 -3.80 18.68
CA MET A 82 -6.99 -3.54 18.42
C MET A 82 -6.77 -2.24 17.66
N ALA A 83 -7.71 -1.83 16.79
CA ALA A 83 -7.65 -0.60 16.03
C ALA A 83 -9.05 -0.01 15.81
N THR A 84 -9.09 1.27 15.49
CA THR A 84 -10.32 2.00 15.16
C THR A 84 -10.94 1.49 13.86
N GLN A 85 -12.25 1.26 13.86
CA GLN A 85 -13.01 0.96 12.62
C GLN A 85 -13.32 2.26 11.89
N PHE A 86 -12.80 2.40 10.69
CA PHE A 86 -13.09 3.54 9.80
C PHE A 86 -14.10 3.17 8.72
N LEU A 87 -14.87 4.18 8.26
CA LEU A 87 -15.66 4.07 7.04
C LEU A 87 -14.78 3.75 5.84
N PRO A 88 -15.33 3.18 4.75
CA PRO A 88 -14.63 3.13 3.47
C PRO A 88 -14.12 4.52 3.08
N PRO A 89 -12.93 4.65 2.47
CA PRO A 89 -12.34 5.95 2.17
C PRO A 89 -13.22 6.88 1.35
N LEU A 90 -13.89 6.39 0.30
CA LEU A 90 -14.77 7.23 -0.53
C LEU A 90 -16.00 7.75 0.25
N ASP A 91 -16.56 6.92 1.12
CA ASP A 91 -17.69 7.31 1.97
C ASP A 91 -17.23 8.35 3.02
N HIS A 92 -16.03 8.16 3.57
CA HIS A 92 -15.44 9.14 4.50
C HIS A 92 -15.17 10.47 3.80
N ALA A 93 -14.57 10.47 2.61
CA ALA A 93 -14.36 11.69 1.82
C ALA A 93 -15.68 12.43 1.56
N SER A 94 -16.71 11.70 1.14
CA SER A 94 -18.03 12.26 0.88
C SER A 94 -18.67 12.86 2.14
N SER A 95 -18.53 12.21 3.29
CA SER A 95 -19.11 12.67 4.56
C SER A 95 -18.36 13.84 5.18
N ALA A 96 -17.04 13.93 4.97
CA ALA A 96 -16.20 15.00 5.50
C ALA A 96 -16.34 16.33 4.74
N GLY A 97 -16.74 16.29 3.46
CA GLY A 97 -16.95 17.48 2.63
C GLY A 97 -15.75 18.42 2.65
N ALA A 98 -15.96 19.69 2.98
CA ALA A 98 -14.90 20.70 3.02
C ALA A 98 -13.76 20.41 4.04
N ALA A 99 -14.03 19.62 5.07
CA ALA A 99 -13.03 19.19 6.06
C ALA A 99 -12.24 17.95 5.62
N GLY A 100 -12.39 17.49 4.37
CA GLY A 100 -11.81 16.24 3.89
C GLY A 100 -10.30 16.11 4.10
N VAL A 101 -9.53 17.16 3.83
CA VAL A 101 -8.08 17.19 3.99
C VAL A 101 -7.68 16.93 5.45
N ASP A 102 -8.25 17.70 6.39
CA ASP A 102 -7.96 17.54 7.83
C ASP A 102 -8.44 16.18 8.35
N ALA A 103 -9.60 15.72 7.88
CA ALA A 103 -10.16 14.42 8.26
C ALA A 103 -9.28 13.25 7.78
N PHE A 104 -8.73 13.33 6.57
CA PHE A 104 -7.82 12.30 6.03
C PHE A 104 -6.47 12.33 6.74
N PHE A 105 -5.91 13.51 7.00
CA PHE A 105 -4.69 13.62 7.80
C PHE A 105 -4.90 12.97 9.19
N ALA A 106 -5.94 13.35 9.91
CA ALA A 106 -6.24 12.81 11.24
C ALA A 106 -6.48 11.30 11.21
N ARG A 107 -7.27 10.81 10.24
CA ARG A 107 -7.52 9.37 10.04
C ARG A 107 -6.22 8.59 9.92
N TYR A 108 -5.32 9.00 9.03
CA TYR A 108 -4.09 8.26 8.77
C TYR A 108 -3.03 8.47 9.84
N ALA A 109 -3.05 9.58 10.57
CA ALA A 109 -2.27 9.75 11.79
C ALA A 109 -2.71 8.78 12.90
N ILE A 110 -4.03 8.60 13.12
CA ILE A 110 -4.57 7.61 14.06
C ILE A 110 -4.17 6.20 13.64
N ILE A 111 -4.41 5.82 12.39
CA ILE A 111 -4.02 4.51 11.83
C ILE A 111 -2.53 4.26 12.08
N GLY A 112 -1.68 5.22 11.76
CA GLY A 112 -0.24 5.07 11.94
C GLY A 112 0.17 4.90 13.41
N HIS A 113 -0.40 5.67 14.33
CA HIS A 113 -0.17 5.48 15.77
C HIS A 113 -0.60 4.10 16.25
N GLU A 114 -1.73 3.59 15.77
CA GLU A 114 -2.21 2.24 16.10
C GLU A 114 -1.24 1.17 15.58
N LEU A 115 -0.76 1.29 14.33
CA LEU A 115 0.21 0.37 13.74
C LEU A 115 1.53 0.33 14.53
N ARG A 116 2.05 1.50 14.91
CA ARG A 116 3.29 1.60 15.68
C ARG A 116 3.23 0.87 17.03
N ARG A 117 2.06 0.80 17.67
CA ARG A 117 1.86 0.08 18.95
C ARG A 117 2.15 -1.42 18.83
N TYR A 118 2.08 -1.98 17.62
CA TYR A 118 2.31 -3.40 17.33
C TYR A 118 3.66 -3.68 16.67
N GLY A 119 4.47 -2.64 16.44
CA GLY A 119 5.76 -2.78 15.77
C GLY A 119 5.66 -2.81 14.23
N ILE A 120 4.56 -2.35 13.68
CA ILE A 120 4.35 -2.17 12.22
C ILE A 120 4.74 -0.73 11.88
N ASP A 121 5.57 -0.56 10.87
CA ASP A 121 6.18 0.73 10.51
C ASP A 121 6.00 1.12 9.04
N VAL A 122 5.28 0.32 8.26
CA VAL A 122 4.91 0.64 6.88
C VAL A 122 3.44 0.32 6.64
N ASN A 123 2.70 1.25 6.03
CA ASN A 123 1.32 1.02 5.61
C ASN A 123 1.18 1.08 4.09
N CYS A 124 0.58 0.06 3.48
CA CYS A 124 0.23 0.05 2.06
C CYS A 124 -0.97 0.97 1.78
N ALA A 125 -0.77 2.26 1.98
CA ALA A 125 -1.65 3.40 1.76
C ALA A 125 -0.78 4.66 1.57
N PRO A 126 -1.26 5.70 0.87
CA PRO A 126 -2.60 5.92 0.32
C PRO A 126 -2.90 5.16 -0.97
N ASN A 127 -4.21 4.92 -1.19
CA ASN A 127 -4.73 4.50 -2.49
C ASN A 127 -4.95 5.76 -3.35
N LEU A 128 -4.20 5.88 -4.44
CA LEU A 128 -4.23 7.04 -5.35
C LEU A 128 -5.00 6.76 -6.65
N ASP A 129 -5.78 5.68 -6.68
CA ASP A 129 -6.63 5.37 -7.83
C ASP A 129 -7.85 6.31 -7.88
N ILE A 130 -8.24 6.76 -9.07
CA ILE A 130 -9.42 7.61 -9.26
C ILE A 130 -10.66 6.73 -9.42
N ALA A 131 -11.69 6.93 -8.58
CA ALA A 131 -12.97 6.25 -8.72
C ALA A 131 -13.73 6.76 -9.94
N ARG A 132 -14.24 5.85 -10.76
CA ARG A 132 -15.12 6.12 -11.90
C ARG A 132 -16.38 5.24 -11.82
N ASP A 133 -17.39 5.53 -12.62
CA ASP A 133 -18.63 4.75 -12.58
C ASP A 133 -18.42 3.29 -13.01
N HIS A 134 -17.46 3.05 -13.90
CA HIS A 134 -17.06 1.73 -14.37
C HIS A 134 -15.93 1.09 -13.53
N THR A 135 -15.35 1.81 -12.57
CA THR A 135 -14.32 1.22 -11.67
C THR A 135 -14.91 0.02 -10.96
N HIS A 136 -14.19 -1.09 -10.97
CA HIS A 136 -14.67 -2.33 -10.36
C HIS A 136 -15.07 -2.10 -8.88
N PRO A 137 -16.23 -2.60 -8.41
CA PRO A 137 -16.70 -2.37 -7.04
C PRO A 137 -15.72 -2.77 -5.95
N PHE A 138 -14.81 -3.71 -6.25
CA PHE A 138 -13.72 -4.08 -5.35
C PHE A 138 -12.77 -2.90 -5.07
N LEU A 139 -12.59 -1.97 -5.99
CA LEU A 139 -11.68 -0.83 -5.85
C LEU A 139 -12.42 0.47 -5.49
N GLN A 140 -13.63 0.65 -6.04
CA GLN A 140 -14.32 1.94 -6.07
C GLN A 140 -14.42 2.64 -4.71
N ASN A 141 -14.88 1.96 -3.66
CA ASN A 141 -15.03 2.58 -2.34
C ASN A 141 -13.72 2.68 -1.53
N ARG A 142 -12.62 2.16 -2.07
CA ARG A 142 -11.26 2.34 -1.52
C ARG A 142 -10.58 3.61 -2.03
N CYS A 143 -11.07 4.18 -3.14
CA CYS A 143 -10.55 5.43 -3.70
C CYS A 143 -10.91 6.62 -2.80
N TYR A 144 -10.15 7.71 -2.94
CA TYR A 144 -10.35 8.91 -2.13
C TYR A 144 -11.23 9.96 -2.81
N GLY A 145 -11.42 9.84 -4.12
CA GLY A 145 -12.23 10.78 -4.90
C GLY A 145 -12.48 10.28 -6.33
N ARG A 146 -13.24 11.10 -7.07
CA ARG A 146 -13.62 10.86 -8.46
C ARG A 146 -12.88 11.75 -9.46
N THR A 147 -12.08 12.69 -8.96
CA THR A 147 -11.25 13.59 -9.75
C THR A 147 -9.78 13.48 -9.33
N ARG A 148 -8.87 13.80 -10.25
CA ARG A 148 -7.44 13.93 -9.93
C ARG A 148 -7.23 14.85 -8.73
N HIS A 149 -7.89 16.01 -8.72
CA HIS A 149 -7.74 17.01 -7.67
C HIS A 149 -8.06 16.44 -6.27
N ASP A 150 -9.21 15.77 -6.13
CA ASP A 150 -9.63 15.20 -4.85
C ASP A 150 -8.66 14.11 -4.39
N VAL A 151 -8.29 13.21 -5.31
CA VAL A 151 -7.39 12.09 -4.98
C VAL A 151 -6.01 12.60 -4.59
N SER A 152 -5.44 13.59 -5.30
CA SER A 152 -4.15 14.18 -4.95
C SER A 152 -4.21 14.89 -3.59
N ALA A 153 -5.24 15.69 -3.33
CA ALA A 153 -5.38 16.44 -2.08
C ALA A 153 -5.55 15.52 -0.86
N LEU A 154 -6.51 14.58 -0.93
CA LEU A 154 -6.79 13.64 0.16
C LEU A 154 -5.67 12.59 0.30
N GLY A 155 -5.06 12.19 -0.81
CA GLY A 155 -3.90 11.30 -0.84
C GLY A 155 -2.70 11.93 -0.14
N ARG A 156 -2.42 13.23 -0.39
CA ARG A 156 -1.34 13.95 0.30
C ARG A 156 -1.61 14.04 1.79
N ALA A 157 -2.82 14.38 2.20
CA ALA A 157 -3.20 14.42 3.60
C ALA A 157 -3.02 13.06 4.30
N ALA A 158 -3.42 11.97 3.64
CA ALA A 158 -3.21 10.61 4.15
C ALA A 158 -1.72 10.24 4.26
N TYR A 159 -0.94 10.57 3.24
CA TYR A 159 0.50 10.34 3.18
C TYR A 159 1.21 11.08 4.35
N ASP A 160 0.91 12.35 4.51
CA ASP A 160 1.50 13.20 5.55
C ASP A 160 1.06 12.76 6.96
N GLY A 161 -0.20 12.33 7.13
CA GLY A 161 -0.71 11.77 8.39
C GLY A 161 0.04 10.50 8.82
N LEU A 162 0.35 9.59 7.89
CA LEU A 162 1.19 8.41 8.16
C LEU A 162 2.61 8.81 8.55
N LEU A 163 3.24 9.70 7.79
CA LEU A 163 4.59 10.19 8.11
C LEU A 163 4.64 10.86 9.48
N ALA A 164 3.66 11.69 9.83
CA ALA A 164 3.57 12.37 11.12
C ALA A 164 3.48 11.38 12.30
N SER A 165 2.94 10.19 12.09
CA SER A 165 2.89 9.10 13.08
C SER A 165 4.13 8.21 13.11
N GLY A 166 5.11 8.45 12.22
CA GLY A 166 6.32 7.64 12.08
C GLY A 166 6.10 6.33 11.32
N VAL A 167 5.07 6.25 10.47
CA VAL A 167 4.79 5.11 9.57
C VAL A 167 5.09 5.52 8.13
N MET A 168 5.86 4.70 7.43
CA MET A 168 6.19 4.91 6.02
C MET A 168 4.98 4.57 5.13
N PRO A 169 4.50 5.51 4.29
CA PRO A 169 3.44 5.22 3.34
C PRO A 169 3.96 4.48 2.11
N VAL A 170 3.11 3.65 1.52
CA VAL A 170 3.31 3.04 0.19
C VAL A 170 2.18 3.50 -0.71
N ILE A 171 2.46 4.37 -1.68
CA ILE A 171 1.46 4.82 -2.66
C ILE A 171 1.05 3.66 -3.59
N LYS A 172 -0.23 3.56 -3.93
CA LYS A 172 -0.75 2.47 -4.77
C LYS A 172 -2.00 2.87 -5.55
N HIS A 173 -2.30 2.21 -6.64
CA HIS A 173 -1.54 1.15 -7.34
C HIS A 173 -0.93 1.77 -8.61
N MET A 174 0.37 2.03 -8.58
CA MET A 174 1.10 2.73 -9.64
C MET A 174 0.97 2.04 -11.00
N PRO A 175 0.79 2.79 -12.07
CA PRO A 175 0.57 4.23 -12.20
C PRO A 175 -0.93 4.63 -12.24
N GLY A 176 -1.83 3.78 -11.71
CA GLY A 176 -3.27 4.00 -11.62
C GLY A 176 -4.07 2.77 -12.04
N HIS A 177 -4.98 2.33 -11.16
CA HIS A 177 -5.81 1.13 -11.35
C HIS A 177 -7.29 1.48 -11.61
N GLY A 178 -7.67 2.77 -11.50
CA GLY A 178 -9.07 3.22 -11.53
C GLY A 178 -9.83 2.93 -12.82
N MET A 179 -9.13 2.81 -13.95
CA MET A 179 -9.70 2.47 -15.25
C MET A 179 -9.98 0.97 -15.45
N ALA A 180 -9.46 0.11 -14.59
CA ALA A 180 -9.63 -1.33 -14.72
C ALA A 180 -11.06 -1.76 -14.38
N VAL A 181 -11.71 -2.43 -15.33
CA VAL A 181 -13.11 -2.89 -15.20
C VAL A 181 -13.25 -4.31 -14.66
N ALA A 182 -12.17 -5.09 -14.65
CA ALA A 182 -12.15 -6.45 -14.13
C ALA A 182 -11.36 -6.54 -12.82
N ASP A 183 -11.75 -7.51 -11.98
CA ASP A 183 -11.02 -7.86 -10.77
C ASP A 183 -9.69 -8.52 -11.15
N SER A 184 -8.57 -7.84 -10.89
CA SER A 184 -7.22 -8.35 -11.20
C SER A 184 -6.86 -9.64 -10.45
N HIS A 185 -7.62 -10.02 -9.41
CA HIS A 185 -7.47 -11.33 -8.74
C HIS A 185 -8.10 -12.50 -9.51
N LYS A 186 -8.99 -12.21 -10.48
CA LYS A 186 -9.67 -13.22 -11.31
C LYS A 186 -9.12 -13.33 -12.72
N GLY A 187 -8.23 -12.41 -13.12
CA GLY A 187 -7.60 -12.35 -14.43
C GLY A 187 -6.89 -11.02 -14.62
N VAL A 188 -6.00 -10.94 -15.60
CA VAL A 188 -5.27 -9.69 -15.87
C VAL A 188 -6.22 -8.69 -16.51
N SER A 189 -6.54 -7.64 -15.77
CA SER A 189 -7.34 -6.51 -16.25
C SER A 189 -6.58 -5.70 -17.30
N ARG A 190 -7.31 -5.17 -18.30
CA ARG A 190 -6.75 -4.33 -19.36
C ARG A 190 -7.32 -2.93 -19.30
N VAL A 191 -6.48 -1.96 -19.65
CA VAL A 191 -6.82 -0.56 -19.84
C VAL A 191 -6.49 -0.21 -21.29
N THR A 192 -7.49 0.24 -22.05
CA THR A 192 -7.40 0.52 -23.49
C THR A 192 -7.29 2.00 -23.83
N GLU A 193 -7.28 2.86 -22.82
CA GLU A 193 -7.17 4.30 -22.97
C GLU A 193 -5.84 4.70 -23.61
N SER A 194 -5.85 5.86 -24.31
CA SER A 194 -4.64 6.37 -24.95
C SER A 194 -3.59 6.78 -23.91
N TYR A 195 -2.32 6.75 -24.31
CA TYR A 195 -1.21 7.19 -23.46
C TYR A 195 -1.39 8.64 -22.99
N ASP A 196 -1.78 9.54 -23.87
CA ASP A 196 -1.97 10.96 -23.56
C ASP A 196 -3.06 11.13 -22.48
N TYR A 197 -4.18 10.41 -22.60
CA TYR A 197 -5.22 10.44 -21.59
C TYR A 197 -4.71 9.94 -20.22
N LEU A 198 -3.95 8.86 -20.20
CA LEU A 198 -3.42 8.28 -18.95
C LEU A 198 -2.43 9.22 -18.27
N ILE A 199 -1.53 9.86 -19.03
CA ILE A 199 -0.57 10.84 -18.50
C ILE A 199 -1.27 12.06 -17.89
N GLU A 200 -2.35 12.55 -18.51
CA GLU A 200 -3.07 13.72 -18.01
C GLU A 200 -3.97 13.41 -16.80
N ASN A 201 -4.35 12.17 -16.61
CA ASN A 201 -5.30 11.76 -15.58
C ASN A 201 -4.70 10.85 -14.51
N ASP A 202 -4.67 9.53 -14.77
CA ASP A 202 -4.31 8.55 -13.74
C ASP A 202 -2.84 8.65 -13.34
N PHE A 203 -1.93 8.75 -14.31
CA PHE A 203 -0.49 8.83 -14.03
C PHE A 203 -0.13 10.15 -13.36
N ALA A 204 -0.80 11.23 -13.74
CA ALA A 204 -0.57 12.54 -13.14
C ALA A 204 -0.82 12.60 -11.62
N VAL A 205 -1.73 11.77 -11.08
CA VAL A 205 -1.91 11.67 -9.64
C VAL A 205 -0.63 11.14 -8.97
N PHE A 206 0.01 10.13 -9.56
CA PHE A 206 1.24 9.55 -9.01
C PHE A 206 2.45 10.47 -9.19
N ALA A 207 2.49 11.25 -10.28
CA ALA A 207 3.51 12.29 -10.48
C ALA A 207 3.46 13.38 -9.39
N ASP A 208 2.26 13.71 -8.86
CA ASP A 208 2.10 14.61 -7.72
C ASP A 208 2.78 14.07 -6.43
N PHE A 209 3.23 12.80 -6.42
CA PHE A 209 3.90 12.10 -5.32
C PHE A 209 5.32 11.64 -5.66
N SER A 210 6.01 12.36 -6.52
CA SER A 210 7.40 12.05 -6.92
C SER A 210 8.40 12.02 -5.74
N ASP A 211 8.05 12.59 -4.60
CA ASP A 211 8.80 12.52 -3.33
C ASP A 211 8.56 11.25 -2.52
N ALA A 212 7.58 10.40 -2.91
CA ALA A 212 7.26 9.18 -2.21
C ALA A 212 8.42 8.19 -2.26
N LYS A 213 8.70 7.54 -1.13
CA LYS A 213 9.83 6.61 -0.99
C LYS A 213 9.48 5.18 -1.38
N MET A 214 8.21 4.82 -1.34
CA MET A 214 7.73 3.48 -1.66
C MET A 214 6.45 3.54 -2.49
N GLY A 215 6.37 2.71 -3.52
CA GLY A 215 5.19 2.56 -4.37
C GLY A 215 4.92 1.09 -4.68
N MET A 216 3.65 0.75 -4.83
CA MET A 216 3.18 -0.57 -5.22
C MET A 216 2.61 -0.51 -6.64
N SER A 217 3.17 -1.30 -7.55
CA SER A 217 2.71 -1.38 -8.94
C SER A 217 1.34 -2.07 -9.04
N ALA A 218 0.51 -1.59 -9.96
CA ALA A 218 -0.72 -2.27 -10.35
C ALA A 218 -0.42 -3.56 -11.14
N HIS A 219 -1.27 -4.58 -10.99
CA HIS A 219 -1.13 -5.81 -11.76
C HIS A 219 -2.16 -5.85 -12.91
N ILE A 220 -2.04 -4.84 -13.81
CA ILE A 220 -2.92 -4.62 -14.97
C ILE A 220 -2.09 -4.37 -16.22
N LEU A 221 -2.72 -4.50 -17.39
CA LEU A 221 -2.14 -4.22 -18.70
C LEU A 221 -2.59 -2.85 -19.19
N PHE A 222 -1.68 -2.06 -19.72
CA PHE A 222 -1.97 -0.83 -20.46
C PHE A 222 -1.67 -1.06 -21.95
N ASP A 223 -2.71 -1.25 -22.77
CA ASP A 223 -2.56 -1.63 -24.18
C ASP A 223 -1.78 -0.59 -24.99
N ALA A 224 -1.93 0.69 -24.67
CA ALA A 224 -1.21 1.79 -25.32
C ALA A 224 0.31 1.80 -25.02
N ILE A 225 0.78 1.05 -24.02
CA ILE A 225 2.19 1.08 -23.59
C ILE A 225 2.83 -0.31 -23.72
N ASP A 226 2.23 -1.31 -23.10
CA ASP A 226 2.70 -2.68 -23.13
C ASP A 226 1.50 -3.66 -23.08
N PRO A 227 1.06 -4.15 -24.27
CA PRO A 227 -0.09 -5.05 -24.34
C PRO A 227 0.20 -6.48 -23.90
N LEU A 228 1.47 -6.83 -23.65
CA LEU A 228 1.93 -8.19 -23.36
C LEU A 228 2.19 -8.42 -21.85
N TRP A 229 2.73 -7.41 -21.17
CA TRP A 229 3.14 -7.56 -19.79
C TRP A 229 2.38 -6.61 -18.87
N PRO A 230 1.86 -7.12 -17.73
CA PRO A 230 1.29 -6.25 -16.71
C PRO A 230 2.36 -5.32 -16.13
N VAL A 231 1.93 -4.18 -15.59
CA VAL A 231 2.82 -3.13 -15.05
C VAL A 231 3.97 -3.71 -14.23
N THR A 232 3.66 -4.64 -13.31
CA THR A 232 4.66 -5.25 -12.41
C THR A 232 5.79 -5.98 -13.15
N LEU A 233 5.55 -6.46 -14.37
CA LEU A 233 6.51 -7.25 -15.17
C LEU A 233 6.98 -6.51 -16.42
N SER A 234 6.45 -5.33 -16.73
CA SER A 234 6.79 -4.55 -17.91
C SER A 234 7.99 -3.63 -17.67
N PRO A 235 9.15 -3.85 -18.31
CA PRO A 235 10.27 -2.92 -18.20
C PRO A 235 9.91 -1.50 -18.65
N ARG A 236 9.04 -1.37 -19.68
CA ARG A 236 8.58 -0.09 -20.18
C ARG A 236 7.77 0.69 -19.15
N MET A 237 6.86 0.00 -18.44
CA MET A 237 6.06 0.61 -17.39
C MET A 237 6.92 1.00 -16.18
N ILE A 238 7.87 0.14 -15.80
CA ILE A 238 8.82 0.44 -14.71
C ILE A 238 9.68 1.68 -15.05
N ASP A 239 10.09 1.81 -16.31
CA ASP A 239 10.87 2.96 -16.77
C ASP A 239 10.05 4.27 -16.71
N ILE A 240 8.78 4.25 -17.13
CA ILE A 240 7.85 5.39 -16.98
C ILE A 240 7.71 5.77 -15.51
N MET A 241 7.36 4.80 -14.63
CA MET A 241 7.16 5.06 -13.19
C MET A 241 8.41 5.58 -12.45
N ARG A 242 9.60 5.45 -13.04
CA ARG A 242 10.86 5.93 -12.44
C ARG A 242 11.31 7.28 -12.97
N ARG A 243 10.79 7.72 -14.12
CA ARG A 243 11.22 8.97 -14.77
C ARG A 243 10.24 10.11 -14.56
N GLU A 244 8.99 9.80 -14.36
CA GLU A 244 7.89 10.76 -14.19
C GLU A 244 7.35 10.77 -12.74
#